data_631b9d0c6103f9b90586ebbda84944e0
#
_entry.id   631b9d0c6103f9b90586ebbda84944e0
#
_cell.length_a   1.000
_cell.length_b   1.000
_cell.length_c   1.000
_cell.angle_alpha   90.00
_cell.angle_beta   90.00
_cell.angle_gamma   90.00
#
_symmetry.space_group_name_H-M   'P 1'
#
loop_
_entity.id
_entity.type
_entity.pdbx_description
1 polymer ?
#
loop_
_entity_poly.entity_id
_entity_poly.type
_entity_poly.pdbx_seq_one_letter_code
_entity_poly.pdbx_strand_id
1 'polypeptide(L)'
;MKCHIFCKRVLHYLGWLVIFGNISLLMLVVFWLIFPYQLPYVYQPIEILNKDKTIAIGETINMKIELVKKDNTEAVIRPNITCDDGTIVPLVTRDLSLPIGAHTLLSSAYSLPPVNKGITCKFNFDVNYRVNPIRDVPMKWSSEEFKVKE
;
A
#
# COMPACT_ATOMS: atom_id res chain seq x y z
N MET A 1 -46.72 37.05 22.97
CA MET A 1 -46.07 37.60 21.77
C MET A 1 -44.53 37.50 21.73
N LYS A 2 -43.82 37.66 22.83
CA LYS A 2 -42.31 37.61 22.85
C LYS A 2 -41.69 36.22 22.54
N CYS A 3 -42.38 35.13 22.92
CA CYS A 3 -41.90 33.76 22.70
C CYS A 3 -41.84 33.36 21.22
N HIS A 4 -42.75 33.82 20.37
CA HIS A 4 -42.81 33.47 18.96
C HIS A 4 -41.63 34.09 18.16
N ILE A 5 -41.20 35.29 18.52
CA ILE A 5 -40.07 36.00 17.88
C ILE A 5 -38.75 35.33 18.26
N PHE A 6 -38.61 34.90 19.52
CA PHE A 6 -37.46 34.20 20.02
C PHE A 6 -37.30 32.83 19.33
N CYS A 7 -38.38 32.06 19.25
CA CYS A 7 -38.36 30.75 18.59
C CYS A 7 -38.00 30.85 17.11
N LYS A 8 -38.46 31.86 16.39
CA LYS A 8 -38.16 32.11 14.96
C LYS A 8 -36.68 32.45 14.76
N ARG A 9 -36.05 33.23 15.66
CA ARG A 9 -34.60 33.54 15.62
C ARG A 9 -33.76 32.31 15.89
N VAL A 10 -34.10 31.53 16.89
CA VAL A 10 -33.36 30.28 17.20
C VAL A 10 -33.43 29.30 16.04
N LEU A 11 -34.61 29.13 15.42
CA LEU A 11 -34.75 28.26 14.25
C LEU A 11 -33.92 28.75 13.05
N HIS A 12 -33.86 30.05 12.86
CA HIS A 12 -33.04 30.67 11.80
C HIS A 12 -31.53 30.41 12.04
N TYR A 13 -31.03 30.59 13.25
CA TYR A 13 -29.61 30.28 13.59
C TYR A 13 -29.31 28.79 13.47
N LEU A 14 -30.19 27.90 13.88
CA LEU A 14 -30.02 26.46 13.67
C LEU A 14 -29.96 26.10 12.18
N GLY A 15 -30.81 26.72 11.35
CA GLY A 15 -30.74 26.53 9.89
C GLY A 15 -29.39 26.92 9.29
N TRP A 16 -28.86 28.07 9.67
CA TRP A 16 -27.53 28.52 9.24
C TRP A 16 -26.42 27.59 9.72
N LEU A 17 -26.50 27.12 10.94
CA LEU A 17 -25.51 26.19 11.52
C LEU A 17 -25.47 24.86 10.76
N VAL A 18 -26.63 24.34 10.37
CA VAL A 18 -26.72 23.14 9.53
C VAL A 18 -26.13 23.38 8.13
N ILE A 19 -26.45 24.52 7.50
CA ILE A 19 -25.94 24.86 6.17
C ILE A 19 -24.41 24.99 6.20
N PHE A 20 -23.86 25.79 7.12
CA PHE A 20 -22.41 25.95 7.25
C PHE A 20 -21.70 24.66 7.62
N GLY A 21 -22.29 23.84 8.48
CA GLY A 21 -21.75 22.52 8.83
C GLY A 21 -21.63 21.61 7.60
N ASN A 22 -22.67 21.55 6.76
CA ASN A 22 -22.62 20.75 5.53
C ASN A 22 -21.60 21.28 4.50
N ILE A 23 -21.52 22.61 4.33
CA ILE A 23 -20.52 23.23 3.44
C ILE A 23 -19.12 22.92 3.92
N SER A 24 -18.85 23.04 5.22
CA SER A 24 -17.52 22.74 5.80
C SER A 24 -17.15 21.28 5.62
N LEU A 25 -18.10 20.35 5.81
CA LEU A 25 -17.90 18.93 5.58
C LEU A 25 -17.57 18.64 4.11
N LEU A 26 -18.34 19.25 3.19
CA LEU A 26 -18.10 19.12 1.75
C LEU A 26 -16.70 19.62 1.37
N MET A 27 -16.29 20.79 1.86
CA MET A 27 -14.95 21.35 1.62
C MET A 27 -13.85 20.45 2.16
N LEU A 28 -14.05 19.83 3.33
CA LEU A 28 -13.10 18.87 3.90
C LEU A 28 -12.95 17.62 3.02
N VAL A 29 -14.07 17.07 2.52
CA VAL A 29 -14.04 15.92 1.60
C VAL A 29 -13.34 16.27 0.30
N VAL A 30 -13.65 17.43 -0.29
CA VAL A 30 -13.01 17.93 -1.51
C VAL A 30 -11.50 18.13 -1.28
N PHE A 31 -11.12 18.71 -0.14
CA PHE A 31 -9.72 18.86 0.25
C PHE A 31 -8.99 17.51 0.28
N TRP A 32 -9.56 16.47 0.91
CA TRP A 32 -8.96 15.14 0.97
C TRP A 32 -8.86 14.45 -0.39
N LEU A 33 -9.78 14.75 -1.32
CA LEU A 33 -9.73 14.21 -2.68
C LEU A 33 -8.64 14.87 -3.54
N ILE A 34 -8.41 16.17 -3.34
CA ILE A 34 -7.49 16.96 -4.18
C ILE A 34 -6.10 17.07 -3.53
N PHE A 35 -5.99 16.86 -2.22
CA PHE A 35 -4.75 17.04 -1.49
C PHE A 35 -3.60 16.23 -2.12
N PRO A 36 -2.49 16.89 -2.48
CA PRO A 36 -1.35 16.22 -3.08
C PRO A 36 -0.70 15.28 -2.06
N TYR A 37 -0.39 14.07 -2.50
CA TYR A 37 0.36 13.09 -1.73
C TYR A 37 1.55 12.59 -2.56
N GLN A 38 2.60 12.18 -1.89
CA GLN A 38 3.79 11.65 -2.53
C GLN A 38 3.93 10.17 -2.17
N LEU A 39 3.70 9.31 -3.15
CA LEU A 39 3.91 7.88 -2.98
C LEU A 39 5.40 7.55 -2.86
N PRO A 40 5.76 6.53 -2.08
CA PRO A 40 7.10 6.02 -2.06
C PRO A 40 7.53 5.57 -3.46
N TYR A 41 8.76 5.86 -3.80
CA TYR A 41 9.40 5.35 -5.01
C TYR A 41 10.20 4.10 -4.65
N VAL A 42 9.98 3.02 -5.36
CA VAL A 42 10.72 1.76 -5.21
C VAL A 42 11.50 1.51 -6.50
N TYR A 43 12.79 1.26 -6.39
CA TYR A 43 13.62 0.88 -7.53
C TYR A 43 13.23 -0.53 -7.97
N GLN A 44 12.90 -0.67 -9.26
CA GLN A 44 12.47 -1.93 -9.83
C GLN A 44 13.37 -2.32 -11.02
N PRO A 45 13.51 -3.60 -11.24
CA PRO A 45 13.00 -4.73 -10.46
C PRO A 45 13.71 -4.87 -9.10
N ILE A 46 12.99 -5.41 -8.10
CA ILE A 46 13.60 -5.76 -6.80
C ILE A 46 14.62 -6.85 -7.02
N GLU A 47 15.82 -6.66 -6.49
CA GLU A 47 16.96 -7.57 -6.70
C GLU A 47 16.81 -8.86 -5.89
N ILE A 48 17.01 -10.03 -6.55
CA ILE A 48 17.08 -11.34 -5.90
C ILE A 48 18.55 -11.65 -5.64
N LEU A 49 18.88 -11.88 -4.36
CA LEU A 49 20.26 -12.11 -3.88
C LEU A 49 20.66 -13.60 -3.81
N ASN A 50 19.69 -14.51 -4.03
CA ASN A 50 20.00 -15.94 -4.07
C ASN A 50 20.96 -16.26 -5.22
N LYS A 51 21.89 -17.19 -4.97
CA LYS A 51 22.94 -17.57 -5.93
C LYS A 51 22.32 -18.02 -7.25
N ASP A 52 22.84 -17.47 -8.35
CA ASP A 52 22.39 -17.73 -9.73
C ASP A 52 20.90 -17.49 -9.96
N LYS A 53 20.24 -16.73 -9.06
CA LYS A 53 18.78 -16.51 -9.03
C LYS A 53 17.99 -17.82 -9.09
N THR A 54 18.52 -18.85 -8.41
CA THR A 54 17.92 -20.17 -8.34
C THR A 54 17.58 -20.49 -6.88
N ILE A 55 16.33 -20.91 -6.61
CA ILE A 55 15.81 -21.08 -5.27
C ILE A 55 15.15 -22.47 -5.15
N ALA A 56 15.51 -23.22 -4.13
CA ALA A 56 14.88 -24.50 -3.85
C ALA A 56 13.56 -24.33 -3.07
N ILE A 57 12.65 -25.29 -3.21
CA ILE A 57 11.42 -25.32 -2.41
C ILE A 57 11.78 -25.36 -0.91
N GLY A 58 11.17 -24.47 -0.13
CA GLY A 58 11.48 -24.29 1.29
C GLY A 58 12.69 -23.42 1.59
N GLU A 59 13.51 -23.08 0.58
CA GLU A 59 14.63 -22.16 0.74
C GLU A 59 14.12 -20.72 0.92
N THR A 60 14.88 -19.95 1.70
CA THR A 60 14.60 -18.53 1.93
C THR A 60 14.87 -17.69 0.70
N ILE A 61 13.94 -16.85 0.33
CA ILE A 61 14.09 -15.87 -0.74
C ILE A 61 14.76 -14.63 -0.16
N ASN A 62 16.01 -14.38 -0.59
CA ASN A 62 16.76 -13.21 -0.18
C ASN A 62 16.58 -12.10 -1.21
N MET A 63 16.09 -10.95 -0.76
CA MET A 63 15.80 -9.81 -1.63
C MET A 63 16.41 -8.53 -1.10
N LYS A 64 16.82 -7.66 -2.01
CA LYS A 64 17.22 -6.28 -1.72
C LYS A 64 16.17 -5.33 -2.31
N ILE A 65 15.57 -4.54 -1.45
CA ILE A 65 14.54 -3.56 -1.83
C ILE A 65 15.10 -2.17 -1.55
N GLU A 66 15.27 -1.37 -2.57
CA GLU A 66 15.66 0.03 -2.44
C GLU A 66 14.45 0.92 -2.66
N LEU A 67 14.14 1.76 -1.69
CA LEU A 67 12.98 2.65 -1.75
C LEU A 67 13.28 4.02 -1.16
N VAL A 68 12.57 5.02 -1.64
CA VAL A 68 12.57 6.38 -1.09
C VAL A 68 11.16 6.72 -0.64
N LYS A 69 10.95 6.84 0.66
CA LYS A 69 9.69 7.27 1.25
C LYS A 69 9.70 8.78 1.43
N LYS A 70 8.73 9.48 0.82
CA LYS A 70 8.67 10.95 0.82
C LYS A 70 7.61 11.49 1.78
N ASP A 71 6.65 10.67 2.17
CA ASP A 71 5.53 11.06 3.02
C ASP A 71 5.24 9.99 4.08
N ASN A 72 4.59 10.39 5.17
CA ASN A 72 4.29 9.49 6.29
C ASN A 72 2.98 8.72 6.04
N THR A 73 2.91 8.02 4.90
CA THR A 73 1.79 7.16 4.55
C THR A 73 1.95 5.77 5.14
N GLU A 74 0.85 5.22 5.63
CA GLU A 74 0.77 3.80 6.01
C GLU A 74 0.55 2.94 4.78
N ALA A 75 1.09 1.73 4.78
CA ALA A 75 0.92 0.80 3.67
C ALA A 75 0.69 -0.62 4.16
N VAL A 76 -0.22 -1.31 3.49
CA VAL A 76 -0.44 -2.75 3.65
C VAL A 76 0.13 -3.46 2.44
N ILE A 77 1.05 -4.40 2.67
CA ILE A 77 1.71 -5.18 1.64
C ILE A 77 1.10 -6.58 1.59
N ARG A 78 0.66 -6.99 0.42
CA ARG A 78 0.19 -8.34 0.11
C ARG A 78 1.14 -8.99 -0.87
N PRO A 79 2.15 -9.71 -0.38
CA PRO A 79 3.12 -10.37 -1.24
C PRO A 79 2.51 -11.63 -1.87
N ASN A 80 2.92 -11.91 -3.09
CA ASN A 80 2.59 -13.14 -3.79
C ASN A 80 3.75 -13.57 -4.70
N ILE A 81 3.79 -14.85 -5.04
CA ILE A 81 4.70 -15.40 -6.04
C ILE A 81 3.86 -15.79 -7.25
N THR A 82 4.24 -15.31 -8.42
CA THR A 82 3.60 -15.67 -9.70
C THR A 82 4.61 -16.38 -10.58
N CYS A 83 4.25 -17.56 -11.09
CA CYS A 83 5.10 -18.37 -11.93
C CYS A 83 4.57 -18.43 -13.38
N ASP A 84 5.44 -18.83 -14.31
CA ASP A 84 5.17 -18.90 -15.75
C ASP A 84 4.13 -19.98 -16.12
N ASP A 85 3.94 -20.98 -15.26
CA ASP A 85 2.88 -21.99 -15.39
C ASP A 85 1.48 -21.48 -14.96
N GLY A 86 1.36 -20.20 -14.57
CA GLY A 86 0.13 -19.58 -14.09
C GLY A 86 -0.13 -19.78 -12.59
N THR A 87 0.74 -20.47 -11.88
CA THR A 87 0.63 -20.63 -10.42
C THR A 87 0.79 -19.30 -9.72
N ILE A 88 -0.16 -18.93 -8.84
CA ILE A 88 -0.09 -17.77 -7.96
C ILE A 88 -0.19 -18.23 -6.52
N VAL A 89 0.84 -17.96 -5.72
CA VAL A 89 0.88 -18.33 -4.30
C VAL A 89 0.86 -17.07 -3.45
N PRO A 90 -0.25 -16.78 -2.75
CA PRO A 90 -0.32 -15.66 -1.81
C PRO A 90 0.55 -15.94 -0.57
N LEU A 91 1.18 -14.91 -0.06
CA LEU A 91 2.00 -14.96 1.14
C LEU A 91 1.40 -14.11 2.26
N VAL A 92 2.00 -14.15 3.44
CA VAL A 92 1.48 -13.44 4.62
C VAL A 92 1.52 -11.93 4.41
N THR A 93 0.37 -11.31 4.54
CA THR A 93 0.21 -9.85 4.51
C THR A 93 0.95 -9.20 5.68
N ARG A 94 1.57 -8.05 5.43
CA ARG A 94 2.31 -7.27 6.44
C ARG A 94 2.04 -5.78 6.29
N ASP A 95 2.12 -5.07 7.40
CA ASP A 95 2.11 -3.62 7.41
C ASP A 95 3.53 -3.10 7.17
N LEU A 96 3.66 -2.07 6.35
CA LEU A 96 4.90 -1.37 6.10
C LEU A 96 4.90 -0.05 6.86
N SER A 97 5.63 0.00 7.96
CA SER A 97 5.87 1.22 8.72
C SER A 97 7.35 1.57 8.63
N LEU A 98 7.68 2.53 7.79
CA LEU A 98 9.04 3.06 7.64
C LEU A 98 9.02 4.58 7.85
N PRO A 99 10.07 5.17 8.43
CA PRO A 99 10.21 6.61 8.49
C PRO A 99 10.41 7.22 7.09
N ILE A 100 10.29 8.55 6.98
CA ILE A 100 10.60 9.27 5.74
C ILE A 100 12.10 9.18 5.49
N GLY A 101 12.50 8.95 4.23
CA GLY A 101 13.88 8.86 3.81
C GLY A 101 14.15 7.77 2.77
N ALA A 102 15.43 7.61 2.45
CA ALA A 102 15.91 6.52 1.61
C ALA A 102 16.21 5.29 2.46
N HIS A 103 15.75 4.13 2.02
CA HIS A 103 15.92 2.87 2.73
C HIS A 103 16.44 1.78 1.77
N THR A 104 17.36 0.99 2.28
CA THR A 104 17.78 -0.28 1.67
C THR A 104 17.38 -1.40 2.63
N LEU A 105 16.41 -2.19 2.22
CA LEU A 105 15.89 -3.30 3.02
C LEU A 105 16.45 -4.61 2.47
N LEU A 106 17.09 -5.38 3.33
CA LEU A 106 17.45 -6.78 3.05
C LEU A 106 16.36 -7.64 3.67
N SER A 107 15.62 -8.35 2.85
CA SER A 107 14.52 -9.21 3.30
C SER A 107 14.85 -10.68 3.04
N SER A 108 14.78 -11.46 4.10
CA SER A 108 14.81 -12.93 4.09
C SER A 108 13.58 -13.51 4.80
N ALA A 109 12.46 -12.80 4.73
CA ALA A 109 11.27 -13.09 5.52
C ALA A 109 10.36 -14.15 4.90
N TYR A 110 10.62 -14.57 3.66
CA TYR A 110 9.77 -15.48 2.91
C TYR A 110 10.58 -16.70 2.44
N SER A 111 10.00 -17.88 2.59
CA SER A 111 10.49 -19.11 1.98
C SER A 111 9.67 -19.46 0.75
N LEU A 112 10.32 -20.08 -0.24
CA LEU A 112 9.64 -20.51 -1.45
C LEU A 112 8.63 -21.63 -1.12
N PRO A 113 7.34 -21.43 -1.33
CA PRO A 113 6.32 -22.44 -1.09
C PRO A 113 6.46 -23.60 -2.10
N PRO A 114 5.75 -24.71 -1.89
CA PRO A 114 5.71 -25.79 -2.86
C PRO A 114 5.11 -25.32 -4.18
N VAL A 115 5.93 -25.31 -5.23
CA VAL A 115 5.57 -24.99 -6.63
C VAL A 115 6.24 -26.03 -7.54
N ASN A 116 5.92 -26.01 -8.82
CA ASN A 116 6.57 -26.91 -9.78
C ASN A 116 8.07 -26.60 -9.88
N LYS A 117 8.87 -27.64 -10.11
CA LYS A 117 10.31 -27.50 -10.31
C LYS A 117 10.64 -27.08 -11.74
N GLY A 118 11.76 -26.42 -11.94
CA GLY A 118 12.26 -26.01 -13.26
C GLY A 118 11.55 -24.82 -13.87
N ILE A 119 10.52 -24.26 -13.21
CA ILE A 119 9.76 -23.10 -13.68
C ILE A 119 10.42 -21.79 -13.27
N THR A 120 10.03 -20.70 -13.93
CA THR A 120 10.46 -19.33 -13.63
C THR A 120 9.35 -18.61 -12.86
N CYS A 121 9.73 -17.94 -11.78
CA CYS A 121 8.78 -17.22 -10.94
C CYS A 121 9.25 -15.78 -10.69
N LYS A 122 8.30 -14.91 -10.32
CA LYS A 122 8.54 -13.55 -9.82
C LYS A 122 7.89 -13.38 -8.46
N PHE A 123 8.56 -12.64 -7.61
CA PHE A 123 7.97 -12.18 -6.36
C PHE A 123 7.30 -10.82 -6.60
N ASN A 124 6.03 -10.69 -6.26
CA ASN A 124 5.25 -9.47 -6.40
C ASN A 124 4.76 -8.98 -5.05
N PHE A 125 4.65 -7.67 -4.93
CA PHE A 125 4.06 -6.99 -3.80
C PHE A 125 2.90 -6.13 -4.29
N ASP A 126 1.69 -6.52 -3.94
CA ASP A 126 0.52 -5.65 -4.08
C ASP A 126 0.45 -4.76 -2.83
N VAL A 127 0.66 -3.47 -3.01
CA VAL A 127 0.80 -2.50 -1.91
C VAL A 127 -0.35 -1.52 -1.96
N ASN A 128 -1.10 -1.40 -0.86
CA ASN A 128 -2.13 -0.38 -0.70
C ASN A 128 -1.66 0.70 0.25
N TYR A 129 -1.48 1.91 -0.27
CA TYR A 129 -1.17 3.11 0.51
C TYR A 129 -2.43 3.83 0.94
N ARG A 130 -2.61 3.99 2.25
CA ARG A 130 -3.64 4.87 2.81
C ARG A 130 -3.11 6.30 2.86
N VAL A 131 -3.45 7.08 1.84
CA VAL A 131 -2.99 8.48 1.73
C VAL A 131 -3.82 9.44 2.59
N ASN A 132 -5.08 9.08 2.87
CA ASN A 132 -5.98 9.78 3.79
C ASN A 132 -7.15 8.86 4.18
N PRO A 133 -8.06 9.26 5.10
CA PRO A 133 -9.15 8.40 5.58
C PRO A 133 -10.12 7.86 4.53
N ILE A 134 -10.19 8.49 3.36
CA ILE A 134 -11.15 8.14 2.29
C ILE A 134 -10.48 7.68 1.00
N ARG A 135 -9.13 7.60 0.96
CA ARG A 135 -8.41 7.31 -0.28
C ARG A 135 -7.26 6.34 -0.05
N ASP A 136 -7.37 5.19 -0.68
CA ASP A 136 -6.30 4.21 -0.81
C ASP A 136 -5.75 4.23 -2.25
N VAL A 137 -4.44 4.07 -2.41
CA VAL A 137 -3.78 4.01 -3.71
C VAL A 137 -3.05 2.69 -3.85
N PRO A 138 -3.50 1.82 -4.78
CA PRO A 138 -2.84 0.56 -5.05
C PRO A 138 -1.59 0.78 -5.90
N MET A 139 -0.52 0.08 -5.56
CA MET A 139 0.72 0.00 -6.32
C MET A 139 1.18 -1.45 -6.42
N LYS A 140 1.99 -1.74 -7.45
CA LYS A 140 2.63 -3.06 -7.61
C LYS A 140 4.13 -2.90 -7.72
N TRP A 141 4.85 -3.70 -6.97
CA TRP A 141 6.30 -3.85 -7.09
C TRP A 141 6.61 -5.29 -7.46
N SER A 142 7.60 -5.49 -8.30
CA SER A 142 7.98 -6.84 -8.76
C SER A 142 9.48 -7.05 -8.61
N SER A 143 9.87 -8.27 -8.29
CA SER A 143 11.26 -8.66 -8.30
C SER A 143 11.75 -8.99 -9.70
N GLU A 144 13.05 -9.21 -9.81
CA GLU A 144 13.63 -9.98 -10.91
C GLU A 144 13.05 -11.39 -10.95
N GLU A 145 13.20 -12.04 -12.08
CA GLU A 145 12.85 -13.46 -12.24
C GLU A 145 13.86 -14.35 -11.53
N PHE A 146 13.35 -15.43 -10.95
CA PHE A 146 14.17 -16.49 -10.40
C PHE A 146 13.67 -17.86 -10.85
N LYS A 147 14.55 -18.84 -10.90
CA LYS A 147 14.23 -20.22 -11.26
C LYS A 147 14.00 -21.07 -10.02
N VAL A 148 13.02 -21.96 -10.08
CA VAL A 148 12.83 -22.99 -9.06
C VAL A 148 13.78 -24.15 -9.35
N LYS A 149 14.58 -24.51 -8.36
CA LYS A 149 15.59 -25.60 -8.48
C LYS A 149 14.89 -26.92 -8.76
N GLU A 150 15.47 -27.68 -9.66
CA GLU A 150 15.03 -29.05 -9.97
C GLU A 150 15.13 -30.03 -8.80
#